data_a6547fd9d578a10f5fb16be3317b1668
#
_entry.id   a6547fd9d578a10f5fb16be3317b1668
#
_cell.length_a   1.000
_cell.length_b   1.000
_cell.length_c   1.000
_cell.angle_alpha   90.00
_cell.angle_beta   90.00
_cell.angle_gamma   90.00
#
_symmetry.space_group_name_H-M   'P 1'
#
loop_
_entity.id
_entity.type
_entity.pdbx_description
1 polymer ?
#
loop_
_entity_poly.entity_id
_entity_poly.type
_entity_poly.pdbx_seq_one_letter_code
_entity_poly.pdbx_strand_id
1 'polypeptide(L)'
;LIQGLTEFIPVSSTAHLKVISLLLGIDDPGSSLSAIIQLGSILALFWYFRKNIFKLRTQSSKKLFDNFLHQRLLRSISIGTIPIVLLGGNIKLFAPYFFENTLRSNISIALVSFVMAIFMYIAEISKKGSKNLKNHNYTDSFLIGLSQAFAIFPGISRSGVTISTALVSGWERVDAVSYTHLRAHETRR
;
A
#
# COMPACT_ATOMS: atom_id res chain seq x y z
N LEU A 1 -5.58 10.74 -14.63
CA LEU A 1 -5.66 9.40 -15.23
C LEU A 1 -4.46 8.54 -14.84
N ILE A 2 -3.22 9.02 -15.04
CA ILE A 2 -1.99 8.27 -14.77
C ILE A 2 -1.91 7.83 -13.31
N GLN A 3 -2.11 8.74 -12.35
CA GLN A 3 -2.11 8.40 -10.93
C GLN A 3 -3.18 7.34 -10.61
N GLY A 4 -4.39 7.48 -11.18
CA GLY A 4 -5.46 6.50 -10.96
C GLY A 4 -5.12 5.09 -11.45
N LEU A 5 -4.36 4.97 -12.54
CA LEU A 5 -3.89 3.68 -13.04
C LEU A 5 -2.71 3.13 -12.22
N THR A 6 -1.71 3.97 -11.94
CA THR A 6 -0.47 3.54 -11.27
C THR A 6 -0.64 3.31 -9.78
N GLU A 7 -1.70 3.83 -9.14
CA GLU A 7 -1.97 3.62 -7.71
C GLU A 7 -2.32 2.15 -7.39
N PHE A 8 -2.96 1.45 -8.33
CA PHE A 8 -3.38 0.05 -8.15
C PHE A 8 -2.35 -0.97 -8.62
N ILE A 9 -1.38 -0.53 -9.40
CA ILE A 9 -0.26 -1.37 -9.86
C ILE A 9 0.90 -1.19 -8.87
N PRO A 10 1.72 -2.22 -8.61
CA PRO A 10 2.83 -2.11 -7.67
C PRO A 10 4.01 -1.30 -8.24
N VAL A 11 3.71 -0.11 -8.77
CA VAL A 11 4.68 0.86 -9.30
C VAL A 11 4.46 2.21 -8.62
N SER A 12 5.50 3.02 -8.51
CA SER A 12 5.40 4.32 -7.84
C SER A 12 4.61 5.32 -8.68
N SER A 13 3.40 5.69 -8.25
CA SER A 13 2.60 6.75 -8.89
C SER A 13 3.32 8.10 -8.87
N THR A 14 4.02 8.43 -7.78
CA THR A 14 4.83 9.66 -7.68
C THR A 14 5.93 9.71 -8.71
N ALA A 15 6.67 8.62 -8.92
CA ALA A 15 7.72 8.54 -9.94
C ALA A 15 7.15 8.74 -11.34
N HIS A 16 6.02 8.09 -11.66
CA HIS A 16 5.36 8.23 -12.97
C HIS A 16 4.86 9.66 -13.23
N LEU A 17 4.23 10.29 -12.23
CA LEU A 17 3.81 11.68 -12.35
C LEU A 17 5.01 12.59 -12.63
N LYS A 18 6.11 12.40 -11.91
CA LYS A 18 7.32 13.20 -12.08
C LYS A 18 7.92 13.05 -13.49
N VAL A 19 8.06 11.81 -13.97
CA VAL A 19 8.59 11.52 -15.31
C VAL A 19 7.70 12.16 -16.39
N ILE A 20 6.39 12.03 -16.26
CA ILE A 20 5.46 12.59 -17.25
C ILE A 20 5.44 14.11 -17.22
N SER A 21 5.50 14.72 -16.03
CA SER A 21 5.64 16.18 -15.93
C SER A 21 6.90 16.66 -16.65
N LEU A 22 8.04 15.99 -16.45
CA LEU A 22 9.28 16.30 -17.15
C LEU A 22 9.17 16.15 -18.67
N LEU A 23 8.55 15.06 -19.14
CA LEU A 23 8.38 14.82 -20.59
C LEU A 23 7.45 15.82 -21.25
N LEU A 24 6.45 16.33 -20.54
CA LEU A 24 5.49 17.31 -21.05
C LEU A 24 5.96 18.76 -20.83
N GLY A 25 7.08 18.98 -20.16
CA GLY A 25 7.57 20.33 -19.84
C GLY A 25 6.67 21.12 -18.89
N ILE A 26 5.91 20.42 -18.04
CA ILE A 26 5.03 21.03 -17.01
C ILE A 26 5.63 20.85 -15.63
N ASP A 27 5.27 21.77 -14.73
CA ASP A 27 5.73 21.71 -13.34
C ASP A 27 5.22 20.46 -12.60
N ASP A 28 6.02 19.95 -11.67
CA ASP A 28 5.60 18.89 -10.77
C ASP A 28 4.40 19.38 -9.93
N PRO A 29 3.28 18.65 -9.92
CA PRO A 29 2.09 19.04 -9.16
C PRO A 29 2.32 19.19 -7.64
N GLY A 30 3.45 18.71 -7.15
CA GLY A 30 3.77 18.73 -5.72
C GLY A 30 3.02 17.70 -4.90
N SER A 31 3.35 17.62 -3.61
CA SER A 31 2.75 16.64 -2.69
C SER A 31 1.29 16.93 -2.41
N SER A 32 0.90 18.20 -2.31
CA SER A 32 -0.46 18.61 -1.97
C SER A 32 -1.47 18.24 -3.05
N LEU A 33 -1.17 18.55 -4.31
CA LEU A 33 -2.06 18.21 -5.42
C LEU A 33 -2.11 16.68 -5.64
N SER A 34 -0.97 16.00 -5.52
CA SER A 34 -0.92 14.53 -5.57
C SER A 34 -1.82 13.89 -4.50
N ALA A 35 -1.84 14.44 -3.27
CA ALA A 35 -2.70 13.97 -2.20
C ALA A 35 -4.20 14.18 -2.52
N ILE A 36 -4.57 15.33 -3.10
CA ILE A 36 -5.96 15.60 -3.52
C ILE A 36 -6.40 14.61 -4.60
N ILE A 37 -5.57 14.38 -5.62
CA ILE A 37 -5.91 13.42 -6.69
C ILE A 37 -6.04 12.01 -6.13
N GLN A 38 -5.25 11.65 -5.10
CA GLN A 38 -5.31 10.35 -4.42
C GLN A 38 -6.65 10.13 -3.71
N LEU A 39 -7.34 11.19 -3.25
CA LEU A 39 -8.70 11.07 -2.72
C LEU A 39 -9.66 10.48 -3.76
N GLY A 40 -9.49 10.80 -5.05
CA GLY A 40 -10.28 10.20 -6.12
C GLY A 40 -10.10 8.68 -6.22
N SER A 41 -8.89 8.17 -6.06
CA SER A 41 -8.61 6.73 -6.02
C SER A 41 -9.25 6.06 -4.79
N ILE A 42 -9.22 6.73 -3.64
CA ILE A 42 -9.87 6.26 -2.40
C ILE A 42 -11.39 6.19 -2.59
N LEU A 43 -12.00 7.23 -3.17
CA LEU A 43 -13.43 7.25 -3.45
C LEU A 43 -13.84 6.16 -4.46
N ALA A 44 -13.03 5.91 -5.48
CA ALA A 44 -13.24 4.81 -6.43
C ALA A 44 -13.19 3.44 -5.74
N LEU A 45 -12.23 3.22 -4.84
CA LEU A 45 -12.16 2.01 -4.00
C LEU A 45 -13.39 1.87 -3.11
N PHE A 46 -13.78 2.94 -2.43
CA PHE A 46 -14.99 2.95 -1.61
C PHE A 46 -16.25 2.61 -2.43
N TRP A 47 -16.37 3.20 -3.61
CA TRP A 47 -17.47 2.91 -4.53
C TRP A 47 -17.48 1.46 -5.01
N TYR A 48 -16.33 0.95 -5.40
CA TYR A 48 -16.17 -0.44 -5.84
C TYR A 48 -16.53 -1.43 -4.72
N PHE A 49 -16.01 -1.20 -3.51
CA PHE A 49 -16.21 -2.10 -2.36
C PHE A 49 -17.45 -1.77 -1.53
N ARG A 50 -18.28 -0.76 -1.91
CA ARG A 50 -19.43 -0.33 -1.10
C ARG A 50 -20.36 -1.47 -0.70
N LYS A 51 -20.66 -2.39 -1.62
CA LYS A 51 -21.56 -3.53 -1.33
C LYS A 51 -20.94 -4.46 -0.27
N ASN A 52 -19.65 -4.70 -0.32
CA ASN A 52 -18.94 -5.53 0.65
C ASN A 52 -18.88 -4.84 2.02
N ILE A 53 -18.61 -3.54 2.04
CA ILE A 53 -18.60 -2.74 3.27
C ILE A 53 -19.99 -2.72 3.93
N PHE A 54 -21.07 -2.54 3.14
CA PHE A 54 -22.43 -2.57 3.67
C PHE A 54 -22.86 -3.97 4.13
N LYS A 55 -22.48 -5.03 3.42
CA LYS A 55 -22.73 -6.42 3.87
C LYS A 55 -22.06 -6.74 5.19
N LEU A 56 -20.85 -6.22 5.45
CA LEU A 56 -20.16 -6.37 6.72
C LEU A 56 -20.95 -5.80 7.90
N ARG A 57 -21.74 -4.74 7.65
CA ARG A 57 -22.60 -4.11 8.67
C ARG A 57 -23.90 -4.87 8.94
N THR A 58 -24.43 -5.59 7.95
CA THR A 58 -25.75 -6.24 8.02
C THR A 58 -25.69 -7.73 8.38
N GLN A 59 -24.53 -8.40 8.22
CA GLN A 59 -24.39 -9.83 8.51
C GLN A 59 -23.98 -10.11 9.97
N SER A 60 -24.70 -9.54 10.91
CA SER A 60 -24.45 -9.69 12.36
C SER A 60 -24.83 -11.06 12.94
N SER A 61 -25.26 -12.06 12.19
CA SER A 61 -25.97 -13.18 12.82
C SER A 61 -25.60 -14.61 12.47
N LYS A 62 -24.75 -14.95 11.53
CA LYS A 62 -24.71 -16.38 11.12
C LYS A 62 -23.39 -17.11 10.97
N LYS A 63 -22.21 -16.48 11.12
CA LYS A 63 -20.96 -17.29 11.13
C LYS A 63 -19.93 -16.73 12.11
N LEU A 64 -19.81 -17.32 13.29
CA LEU A 64 -18.74 -17.02 14.26
C LEU A 64 -17.34 -17.01 13.64
N PHE A 65 -17.09 -17.86 12.65
CA PHE A 65 -15.81 -17.97 11.96
C PHE A 65 -15.52 -16.76 11.06
N ASP A 66 -16.51 -16.25 10.31
CA ASP A 66 -16.37 -15.08 9.46
C ASP A 66 -16.14 -13.80 10.29
N ASN A 67 -16.81 -13.71 11.45
CA ASN A 67 -16.59 -12.62 12.40
C ASN A 67 -15.19 -12.67 13.03
N PHE A 68 -14.67 -13.85 13.35
CA PHE A 68 -13.32 -14.01 13.91
C PHE A 68 -12.24 -13.61 12.89
N LEU A 69 -12.34 -14.07 11.64
CA LEU A 69 -11.43 -13.71 10.57
C LEU A 69 -11.49 -12.20 10.27
N HIS A 70 -12.68 -11.64 10.25
CA HIS A 70 -12.89 -10.21 10.04
C HIS A 70 -12.26 -9.36 11.16
N GLN A 71 -12.49 -9.71 12.42
CA GLN A 71 -11.87 -9.02 13.55
C GLN A 71 -10.35 -9.15 13.54
N ARG A 72 -9.82 -10.32 13.15
CA ARG A 72 -8.39 -10.56 13.03
C ARG A 72 -7.78 -9.66 11.94
N LEU A 73 -8.41 -9.57 10.77
CA LEU A 73 -7.96 -8.70 9.68
C LEU A 73 -8.01 -7.23 10.07
N LEU A 74 -9.08 -6.77 10.71
CA LEU A 74 -9.18 -5.38 11.19
C LEU A 74 -8.06 -5.05 12.20
N ARG A 75 -7.81 -5.93 13.16
CA ARG A 75 -6.69 -5.75 14.11
C ARG A 75 -5.33 -5.74 13.41
N SER A 76 -5.12 -6.64 12.45
CA SER A 76 -3.90 -6.72 11.65
C SER A 76 -3.65 -5.43 10.86
N ILE A 77 -4.69 -4.89 10.22
CA ILE A 77 -4.63 -3.64 9.48
C ILE A 77 -4.36 -2.46 10.43
N SER A 78 -5.04 -2.42 11.58
CA SER A 78 -4.81 -1.37 12.60
C SER A 78 -3.36 -1.38 13.10
N ILE A 79 -2.84 -2.56 13.47
CA ILE A 79 -1.44 -2.72 13.89
C ILE A 79 -0.47 -2.28 12.78
N GLY A 80 -0.73 -2.68 11.54
CA GLY A 80 0.08 -2.30 10.38
C GLY A 80 0.01 -0.81 10.02
N THR A 81 -1.06 -0.11 10.42
CA THR A 81 -1.22 1.32 10.13
C THR A 81 -0.43 2.21 11.11
N ILE A 82 -0.19 1.75 12.34
CA ILE A 82 0.49 2.52 13.37
C ILE A 82 1.87 3.04 12.91
N PRO A 83 2.78 2.21 12.36
CA PRO A 83 4.11 2.67 11.96
C PRO A 83 4.08 3.80 10.92
N ILE A 84 3.21 3.70 9.91
CA ILE A 84 3.15 4.73 8.86
C ILE A 84 2.57 6.04 9.37
N VAL A 85 1.58 5.99 10.26
CA VAL A 85 1.00 7.20 10.86
C VAL A 85 2.03 7.90 11.74
N LEU A 86 2.75 7.15 12.57
CA LEU A 86 3.79 7.71 13.44
C LEU A 86 4.94 8.30 12.64
N LEU A 87 5.52 7.56 11.70
CA LEU A 87 6.67 8.04 10.92
C LEU A 87 6.26 9.14 9.94
N GLY A 88 5.15 8.96 9.21
CA GLY A 88 4.68 9.92 8.23
C GLY A 88 4.24 11.24 8.85
N GLY A 89 3.51 11.16 9.95
CA GLY A 89 3.10 12.33 10.70
C GLY A 89 4.30 13.12 11.22
N ASN A 90 5.28 12.45 11.81
CA ASN A 90 6.48 13.11 12.32
C ASN A 90 7.31 13.78 11.22
N ILE A 91 7.59 13.09 10.11
CA ILE A 91 8.38 13.67 9.02
C ILE A 91 7.67 14.89 8.43
N LYS A 92 6.36 14.80 8.20
CA LYS A 92 5.60 15.91 7.62
C LYS A 92 5.47 17.11 8.58
N LEU A 93 5.38 16.86 9.87
CA LEU A 93 5.24 17.93 10.88
C LEU A 93 6.58 18.58 11.21
N PHE A 94 7.66 17.81 11.36
CA PHE A 94 8.93 18.30 11.88
C PHE A 94 9.99 18.57 10.80
N ALA A 95 9.83 17.99 9.59
CA ALA A 95 10.81 18.15 8.51
C ALA A 95 10.18 18.36 7.12
N PRO A 96 9.21 19.30 6.96
CA PRO A 96 8.52 19.50 5.68
C PRO A 96 9.47 19.94 4.57
N TYR A 97 10.43 20.81 4.87
CA TYR A 97 11.43 21.28 3.92
C TYR A 97 12.33 20.13 3.39
N PHE A 98 12.80 19.27 4.28
CA PHE A 98 13.58 18.10 3.91
C PHE A 98 12.77 17.16 3.01
N PHE A 99 11.49 16.96 3.32
CA PHE A 99 10.61 16.13 2.52
C PHE A 99 10.47 16.67 1.09
N GLU A 100 10.13 17.94 0.94
CA GLU A 100 9.84 18.50 -0.40
C GLU A 100 11.10 18.72 -1.23
N ASN A 101 12.21 19.16 -0.66
CA ASN A 101 13.40 19.52 -1.42
C ASN A 101 14.40 18.38 -1.58
N THR A 102 14.54 17.51 -0.59
CA THR A 102 15.53 16.43 -0.65
C THR A 102 14.90 15.13 -1.11
N LEU A 103 13.84 14.68 -0.42
CA LEU A 103 13.23 13.37 -0.71
C LEU A 103 12.46 13.38 -2.05
N ARG A 104 11.88 14.50 -2.45
CA ARG A 104 11.18 14.64 -3.74
C ARG A 104 12.08 15.07 -4.90
N SER A 105 13.40 15.16 -4.70
CA SER A 105 14.32 15.41 -5.81
C SER A 105 14.29 14.28 -6.85
N ASN A 106 14.55 14.62 -8.13
CA ASN A 106 14.50 13.63 -9.21
C ASN A 106 15.49 12.47 -8.97
N ILE A 107 16.69 12.79 -8.46
CA ILE A 107 17.74 11.82 -8.16
C ILE A 107 17.30 10.90 -7.02
N SER A 108 16.73 11.46 -5.94
CA SER A 108 16.24 10.68 -4.82
C SER A 108 15.14 9.70 -5.27
N ILE A 109 14.15 10.18 -6.03
CA ILE A 109 13.07 9.35 -6.54
C ILE A 109 13.61 8.25 -7.46
N ALA A 110 14.57 8.54 -8.32
CA ALA A 110 15.17 7.55 -9.23
C ALA A 110 15.91 6.44 -8.44
N LEU A 111 16.77 6.84 -7.50
CA LEU A 111 17.51 5.89 -6.66
C LEU A 111 16.58 5.02 -5.81
N VAL A 112 15.60 5.64 -5.16
CA VAL A 112 14.63 4.93 -4.32
C VAL A 112 13.78 3.98 -5.15
N SER A 113 13.34 4.39 -6.34
CA SER A 113 12.58 3.52 -7.24
C SER A 113 13.42 2.35 -7.75
N PHE A 114 14.70 2.57 -8.01
CA PHE A 114 15.63 1.51 -8.43
C PHE A 114 15.84 0.48 -7.32
N VAL A 115 16.10 0.93 -6.09
CA VAL A 115 16.21 0.03 -4.91
C VAL A 115 14.92 -0.74 -4.70
N MET A 116 13.76 -0.08 -4.84
CA MET A 116 12.46 -0.72 -4.72
C MET A 116 12.25 -1.80 -5.80
N ALA A 117 12.66 -1.55 -7.04
CA ALA A 117 12.58 -2.53 -8.12
C ALA A 117 13.42 -3.79 -7.82
N ILE A 118 14.64 -3.61 -7.29
CA ILE A 118 15.48 -4.74 -6.85
C ILE A 118 14.79 -5.52 -5.72
N PHE A 119 14.22 -4.83 -4.73
CA PHE A 119 13.52 -5.49 -3.62
C PHE A 119 12.31 -6.28 -4.13
N MET A 120 11.52 -5.73 -5.04
CA MET A 120 10.39 -6.43 -5.67
C MET A 120 10.86 -7.67 -6.45
N TYR A 121 11.96 -7.55 -7.19
CA TYR A 121 12.54 -8.68 -7.94
C TYR A 121 13.00 -9.80 -6.99
N ILE A 122 13.71 -9.46 -5.91
CA ILE A 122 14.13 -10.43 -4.90
C ILE A 122 12.92 -11.09 -4.24
N ALA A 123 11.89 -10.33 -3.92
CA ALA A 123 10.66 -10.87 -3.34
C ALA A 123 9.95 -11.85 -4.29
N GLU A 124 9.96 -11.58 -5.59
CA GLU A 124 9.32 -12.43 -6.61
C GLU A 124 10.04 -13.77 -6.78
N ILE A 125 11.37 -13.78 -6.71
CA ILE A 125 12.17 -15.02 -6.84
C ILE A 125 12.32 -15.76 -5.50
N SER A 126 11.86 -15.19 -4.39
CA SER A 126 11.87 -15.83 -3.09
C SER A 126 10.99 -17.07 -3.08
N LYS A 127 11.33 -18.02 -2.19
CA LYS A 127 10.57 -19.27 -2.06
C LYS A 127 9.08 -18.96 -1.80
N LYS A 128 8.22 -19.56 -2.62
CA LYS A 128 6.77 -19.45 -2.43
C LYS A 128 6.40 -20.05 -1.07
N GLY A 129 5.74 -19.24 -0.27
CA GLY A 129 5.24 -19.65 1.04
C GLY A 129 3.84 -20.25 0.94
N SER A 130 3.36 -20.71 2.09
CA SER A 130 2.01 -21.27 2.26
C SER A 130 1.14 -20.45 3.21
N LYS A 131 1.65 -19.29 3.65
CA LYS A 131 0.87 -18.40 4.51
C LYS A 131 -0.23 -17.70 3.73
N ASN A 132 -1.38 -17.59 4.35
CA ASN A 132 -2.56 -16.97 3.76
C ASN A 132 -3.30 -16.09 4.79
N LEU A 133 -4.36 -15.43 4.36
CA LEU A 133 -5.17 -14.56 5.21
C LEU A 133 -5.74 -15.24 6.46
N LYS A 134 -5.86 -16.58 6.47
CA LYS A 134 -6.42 -17.34 7.59
C LYS A 134 -5.37 -17.72 8.63
N ASN A 135 -4.13 -17.97 8.20
CA ASN A 135 -3.07 -18.51 9.07
C ASN A 135 -1.90 -17.55 9.32
N HIS A 136 -2.01 -16.27 8.90
CA HIS A 136 -0.96 -15.28 9.14
C HIS A 136 -0.84 -14.90 10.62
N ASN A 137 0.33 -14.42 11.02
CA ASN A 137 0.61 -13.95 12.37
C ASN A 137 0.50 -12.43 12.47
N TYR A 138 0.26 -11.89 13.67
CA TYR A 138 0.31 -10.44 13.90
C TYR A 138 1.71 -9.85 13.65
N THR A 139 2.76 -10.65 13.83
CA THR A 139 4.12 -10.27 13.44
C THR A 139 4.24 -10.00 11.95
N ASP A 140 3.63 -10.82 11.10
CA ASP A 140 3.59 -10.58 9.65
C ASP A 140 2.89 -9.24 9.36
N SER A 141 1.77 -8.97 10.01
CA SER A 141 1.02 -7.71 9.86
C SER A 141 1.84 -6.50 10.30
N PHE A 142 2.57 -6.62 11.40
CA PHE A 142 3.47 -5.57 11.88
C PHE A 142 4.63 -5.33 10.90
N LEU A 143 5.27 -6.38 10.40
CA LEU A 143 6.35 -6.27 9.41
C LEU A 143 5.89 -5.62 8.11
N ILE A 144 4.71 -6.04 7.60
CA ILE A 144 4.10 -5.43 6.41
C ILE A 144 3.78 -3.95 6.68
N GLY A 145 3.26 -3.62 7.87
CA GLY A 145 2.98 -2.25 8.25
C GLY A 145 4.24 -1.40 8.42
N LEU A 146 5.28 -1.97 9.02
CA LEU A 146 6.58 -1.31 9.14
C LEU A 146 7.21 -1.05 7.77
N SER A 147 7.15 -2.02 6.86
CA SER A 147 7.60 -1.84 5.48
C SER A 147 6.79 -0.78 4.75
N GLN A 148 5.48 -0.71 4.99
CA GLN A 148 4.62 0.34 4.43
C GLN A 148 5.02 1.74 4.91
N ALA A 149 5.63 1.89 6.07
CA ALA A 149 6.14 3.18 6.54
C ALA A 149 7.23 3.75 5.63
N PHE A 150 8.00 2.89 4.96
CA PHE A 150 8.97 3.33 3.95
C PHE A 150 8.30 3.93 2.69
N ALA A 151 7.01 3.69 2.46
CA ALA A 151 6.28 4.32 1.36
C ALA A 151 6.08 5.84 1.53
N ILE A 152 6.55 6.42 2.63
CA ILE A 152 6.72 7.87 2.79
C ILE A 152 7.76 8.40 1.82
N PHE A 153 8.81 7.63 1.54
CA PHE A 153 9.84 8.04 0.57
C PHE A 153 9.24 8.06 -0.84
N PRO A 154 9.24 9.22 -1.53
CA PRO A 154 8.78 9.31 -2.90
C PRO A 154 9.63 8.39 -3.80
N GLY A 155 8.97 7.59 -4.62
CA GLY A 155 9.64 6.53 -5.39
C GLY A 155 9.31 5.12 -4.89
N ILE A 156 9.01 4.93 -3.59
CA ILE A 156 8.53 3.64 -3.09
C ILE A 156 7.04 3.48 -3.43
N SER A 157 6.74 2.38 -4.09
CA SER A 157 5.35 1.96 -4.30
C SER A 157 4.80 1.35 -2.99
N ARG A 158 3.72 1.92 -2.44
CA ARG A 158 3.07 1.40 -1.24
C ARG A 158 2.61 -0.05 -1.44
N SER A 159 1.89 -0.31 -2.52
CA SER A 159 1.45 -1.67 -2.87
C SER A 159 2.64 -2.59 -3.15
N GLY A 160 3.67 -2.08 -3.84
CA GLY A 160 4.89 -2.83 -4.11
C GLY A 160 5.59 -3.29 -2.84
N VAL A 161 5.85 -2.39 -1.89
CA VAL A 161 6.58 -2.73 -0.65
C VAL A 161 5.78 -3.66 0.25
N THR A 162 4.45 -3.49 0.36
CA THR A 162 3.61 -4.37 1.18
C THR A 162 3.49 -5.76 0.59
N ILE A 163 3.26 -5.88 -0.73
CA ILE A 163 3.22 -7.18 -1.41
C ILE A 163 4.57 -7.89 -1.31
N SER A 164 5.67 -7.18 -1.59
CA SER A 164 7.02 -7.77 -1.53
C SER A 164 7.37 -8.26 -0.13
N THR A 165 7.05 -7.49 0.91
CA THR A 165 7.28 -7.90 2.30
C THR A 165 6.44 -9.12 2.67
N ALA A 166 5.18 -9.19 2.24
CA ALA A 166 4.35 -10.36 2.46
C ALA A 166 4.93 -11.60 1.76
N LEU A 167 5.37 -11.48 0.50
CA LEU A 167 6.01 -12.59 -0.24
C LEU A 167 7.26 -13.10 0.46
N VAL A 168 8.18 -12.20 0.86
CA VAL A 168 9.38 -12.57 1.62
C VAL A 168 9.04 -13.20 2.97
N SER A 169 7.95 -12.79 3.59
CA SER A 169 7.42 -13.38 4.83
C SER A 169 6.76 -14.75 4.63
N GLY A 170 6.74 -15.26 3.40
CA GLY A 170 6.21 -16.58 3.07
C GLY A 170 4.71 -16.61 2.80
N TRP A 171 4.10 -15.50 2.38
CA TRP A 171 2.69 -15.47 1.98
C TRP A 171 2.49 -15.94 0.54
N GLU A 172 1.32 -16.50 0.28
CA GLU A 172 0.85 -16.74 -1.08
C GLU A 172 0.58 -15.42 -1.79
N ARG A 173 0.97 -15.32 -3.08
CA ARG A 173 0.85 -14.06 -3.84
C ARG A 173 -0.57 -13.50 -3.88
N VAL A 174 -1.56 -14.37 -4.09
CA VAL A 174 -2.97 -13.96 -4.16
C VAL A 174 -3.42 -13.32 -2.84
N ASP A 175 -3.00 -13.89 -1.72
CA ASP A 175 -3.36 -13.40 -0.40
C ASP A 175 -2.54 -12.16 0.01
N ALA A 176 -1.28 -12.06 -0.42
CA ALA A 176 -0.47 -10.85 -0.26
C ALA A 176 -1.10 -9.65 -0.97
N VAL A 177 -1.52 -9.83 -2.22
CA VAL A 177 -2.25 -8.80 -3.00
C VAL A 177 -3.61 -8.50 -2.36
N SER A 178 -4.32 -9.54 -1.92
CA SER A 178 -5.63 -9.37 -1.29
C SER A 178 -5.55 -8.61 0.03
N TYR A 179 -4.54 -8.87 0.84
CA TYR A 179 -4.29 -8.14 2.08
C TYR A 179 -3.99 -6.66 1.81
N THR A 180 -3.14 -6.39 0.81
CA THR A 180 -2.76 -5.03 0.44
C THR A 180 -3.95 -4.19 -0.06
N HIS A 181 -4.84 -4.78 -0.85
CA HIS A 181 -5.96 -4.07 -1.46
C HIS A 181 -7.28 -4.23 -0.70
N LEU A 182 -7.28 -4.79 0.51
CA LEU A 182 -8.50 -5.08 1.28
C LEU A 182 -9.49 -5.95 0.51
N ARG A 183 -9.00 -6.83 -0.33
CA ARG A 183 -9.82 -7.86 -0.94
C ARG A 183 -10.22 -8.86 0.14
N ALA A 184 -11.07 -8.40 1.06
CA ALA A 184 -11.82 -9.28 1.90
C ALA A 184 -12.72 -10.14 1.00
N HIS A 185 -12.24 -11.31 0.63
CA HIS A 185 -13.01 -12.49 0.81
C HIS A 185 -14.27 -12.75 -0.01
N GLU A 186 -14.44 -12.41 -1.27
CA GLU A 186 -15.70 -12.87 -1.87
C GLU A 186 -15.66 -13.33 -3.34
N THR A 187 -14.57 -13.70 -3.89
CA THR A 187 -14.60 -14.20 -5.27
C THR A 187 -14.01 -15.59 -5.45
N ARG A 188 -14.34 -16.53 -4.55
CA ARG A 188 -14.19 -17.96 -4.87
C ARG A 188 -15.30 -18.76 -4.20
N ARG A 189 -16.43 -18.72 -4.81
CA ARG A 189 -17.34 -19.86 -4.94
C ARG A 189 -17.56 -20.10 -6.41
#